data_dd94f2cef558d436d5f7900dec2ff219
#
_entry.id   dd94f2cef558d436d5f7900dec2ff219
#
_cell.length_a   1.000
_cell.length_b   1.000
_cell.length_c   1.000
_cell.angle_alpha   90.00
_cell.angle_beta   90.00
_cell.angle_gamma   90.00
#
_symmetry.space_group_name_H-M   'P 1'
#
loop_
_entity.id
_entity.type
_entity.pdbx_description
1 polymer ?
#
loop_
_entity_poly.entity_id
_entity_poly.type
_entity_poly.pdbx_seq_one_letter_code
_entity_poly.pdbx_strand_id
1 'polypeptide(L)'
;FLVTLEGTDASGRPDGTAIVQVPRSLPRVIHLPVRNAAWPHDFAFLSSVIHAFVHQLFPGMHVTGCYQFRVTRNSNLFVDEEDVDDLRRALEGQLPERRFGDEVRLEVADNCPPDLVYFLREQFHLDARDVYQCHGPVNLHRLMAVPDLVDRPDLKFQPFTPGIPTTPVPSEDWFDAIRQGDILLHHPYQSFAPVTEFLRQAATDPHVLTIKQTLYRTGADSAIVQSLVDAARGGKEVTVVIELRARFDEEANINWAERLEAVG
;
A
#
# COMPACT_ATOMS: atom_id res chain seq x y z
N PHE A 1 9.22 13.18 -14.43
CA PHE A 1 10.05 14.35 -14.67
C PHE A 1 9.39 15.25 -15.70
N LEU A 2 9.54 16.55 -15.55
CA LEU A 2 9.29 17.53 -16.60
C LEU A 2 10.62 17.83 -17.27
N VAL A 3 10.67 17.63 -18.60
CA VAL A 3 11.88 17.78 -19.40
C VAL A 3 11.65 18.91 -20.41
N THR A 4 12.54 19.85 -20.48
CA THR A 4 12.52 20.92 -21.49
C THR A 4 13.46 20.56 -22.64
N LEU A 5 13.02 20.77 -23.85
CA LEU A 5 13.65 20.32 -25.09
C LEU A 5 13.79 21.45 -26.08
N GLU A 6 14.93 21.55 -26.74
CA GLU A 6 15.20 22.44 -27.89
C GLU A 6 15.59 21.63 -29.13
N GLY A 7 15.19 22.11 -30.27
CA GLY A 7 15.50 21.49 -31.56
C GLY A 7 14.24 20.85 -32.17
N THR A 8 14.45 19.91 -33.07
CA THR A 8 13.35 19.23 -33.76
C THR A 8 13.54 17.73 -33.64
N ASP A 9 12.51 17.05 -33.18
CA ASP A 9 12.53 15.60 -33.05
C ASP A 9 12.53 14.88 -34.43
N ALA A 10 12.73 13.57 -34.43
CA ALA A 10 12.70 12.74 -35.62
C ALA A 10 11.37 12.78 -36.40
N SER A 11 10.30 13.30 -35.78
CA SER A 11 8.97 13.47 -36.38
C SER A 11 8.70 14.91 -36.85
N GLY A 12 9.70 15.81 -36.74
CA GLY A 12 9.56 17.22 -37.13
C GLY A 12 8.86 18.10 -36.11
N ARG A 13 8.71 17.68 -34.83
CA ARG A 13 8.12 18.50 -33.77
C ARG A 13 9.19 19.44 -33.22
N PRO A 14 8.85 20.73 -33.08
CA PRO A 14 9.80 21.74 -32.57
C PRO A 14 9.98 21.63 -31.04
N ASP A 15 10.75 22.57 -30.50
CA ASP A 15 10.95 22.83 -29.08
C ASP A 15 9.70 22.60 -28.22
N GLY A 16 9.87 22.09 -27.01
CA GLY A 16 8.73 21.87 -26.13
C GLY A 16 9.09 21.28 -24.78
N THR A 17 8.07 20.79 -24.12
CA THR A 17 8.17 20.08 -22.85
C THR A 17 7.66 18.65 -22.99
N ALA A 18 8.30 17.73 -22.30
CA ALA A 18 7.90 16.33 -22.21
C ALA A 18 7.75 15.88 -20.75
N ILE A 19 6.80 14.97 -20.51
CA ILE A 19 6.68 14.32 -19.21
C ILE A 19 7.23 12.91 -19.31
N VAL A 20 8.28 12.63 -18.54
CA VAL A 20 8.89 11.31 -18.43
C VAL A 20 8.38 10.64 -17.15
N GLN A 21 7.58 9.60 -17.31
CA GLN A 21 7.07 8.81 -16.20
C GLN A 21 8.09 7.76 -15.77
N VAL A 22 8.42 7.73 -14.48
CA VAL A 22 9.31 6.73 -13.92
C VAL A 22 8.59 5.39 -13.79
N PRO A 23 9.08 4.30 -14.42
CA PRO A 23 8.43 3.00 -14.35
C PRO A 23 8.26 2.51 -12.90
N ARG A 24 7.08 2.01 -12.56
CA ARG A 24 6.79 1.51 -11.20
C ARG A 24 7.46 0.17 -10.90
N SER A 25 7.79 -0.60 -11.91
CA SER A 25 8.46 -1.91 -11.83
C SER A 25 9.93 -1.81 -11.42
N LEU A 26 10.57 -0.65 -11.57
CA LEU A 26 11.98 -0.46 -11.22
C LEU A 26 12.13 -0.04 -9.75
N PRO A 27 13.17 -0.55 -9.05
CA PRO A 27 13.49 -0.14 -7.70
C PRO A 27 13.83 1.35 -7.66
N ARG A 28 13.34 2.07 -6.64
CA ARG A 28 13.60 3.51 -6.50
C ARG A 28 14.96 3.81 -5.88
N VAL A 29 15.46 2.88 -5.09
CA VAL A 29 16.78 2.89 -4.49
C VAL A 29 17.54 1.69 -5.04
N ILE A 30 18.67 1.94 -5.67
CA ILE A 30 19.49 0.93 -6.36
C ILE A 30 20.74 0.73 -5.52
N HIS A 31 20.96 -0.48 -5.02
CA HIS A 31 22.19 -0.83 -4.34
C HIS A 31 23.33 -0.92 -5.36
N LEU A 32 24.41 -0.19 -5.10
CA LEU A 32 25.58 -0.20 -5.96
C LEU A 32 26.56 -1.28 -5.54
N PRO A 33 27.39 -1.79 -6.49
CA PRO A 33 28.47 -2.70 -6.14
C PRO A 33 29.43 -2.06 -5.12
N VAL A 34 29.84 -2.83 -4.13
CA VAL A 34 30.79 -2.39 -3.11
C VAL A 34 32.11 -1.96 -3.77
N ARG A 35 32.44 -0.68 -3.66
CA ARG A 35 33.70 -0.10 -4.19
C ARG A 35 34.75 0.04 -3.11
N ASN A 36 34.33 0.18 -1.85
CA ASN A 36 35.22 0.37 -0.71
C ASN A 36 34.65 -0.40 0.49
N ALA A 37 35.47 -1.22 1.13
CA ALA A 37 35.08 -2.00 2.29
C ALA A 37 34.70 -1.13 3.52
N ALA A 38 35.18 0.12 3.58
CA ALA A 38 34.77 1.07 4.62
C ALA A 38 33.34 1.61 4.41
N TRP A 39 32.81 1.53 3.19
CA TRP A 39 31.49 1.98 2.81
C TRP A 39 30.74 0.89 2.03
N PRO A 40 30.29 -0.19 2.73
CA PRO A 40 29.73 -1.37 2.07
C PRO A 40 28.33 -1.14 1.49
N HIS A 41 27.70 -0.02 1.80
CA HIS A 41 26.31 0.27 1.43
C HIS A 41 26.21 1.60 0.65
N ASP A 42 26.56 1.54 -0.62
CA ASP A 42 26.36 2.67 -1.55
C ASP A 42 25.03 2.50 -2.30
N PHE A 43 24.29 3.60 -2.42
CA PHE A 43 23.01 3.61 -3.13
C PHE A 43 22.96 4.73 -4.15
N ALA A 44 22.26 4.46 -5.25
CA ALA A 44 21.82 5.48 -6.20
C ALA A 44 20.31 5.56 -6.23
N PHE A 45 19.78 6.76 -6.37
CA PHE A 45 18.36 6.94 -6.66
C PHE A 45 18.11 6.69 -8.14
N LEU A 46 17.02 5.95 -8.46
CA LEU A 46 16.58 5.81 -9.85
C LEU A 46 16.36 7.19 -10.51
N SER A 47 15.87 8.17 -9.73
CA SER A 47 15.72 9.55 -10.20
C SER A 47 17.03 10.19 -10.66
N SER A 48 18.13 9.91 -9.96
CA SER A 48 19.46 10.41 -10.36
C SER A 48 19.95 9.73 -11.66
N VAL A 49 19.68 8.44 -11.80
CA VAL A 49 19.99 7.69 -13.03
C VAL A 49 19.21 8.25 -14.22
N ILE A 50 17.90 8.45 -14.05
CA ILE A 50 17.06 9.03 -15.11
C ILE A 50 17.55 10.43 -15.47
N HIS A 51 17.82 11.28 -14.49
CA HIS A 51 18.33 12.63 -14.74
C HIS A 51 19.65 12.62 -15.54
N ALA A 52 20.57 11.73 -15.20
CA ALA A 52 21.86 11.62 -15.89
C ALA A 52 21.74 11.14 -17.35
N PHE A 53 20.74 10.32 -17.65
CA PHE A 53 20.57 9.68 -18.95
C PHE A 53 19.33 10.12 -19.73
N VAL A 54 18.60 11.12 -19.25
CA VAL A 54 17.36 11.59 -19.88
C VAL A 54 17.53 12.02 -21.33
N HIS A 55 18.69 12.55 -21.69
CA HIS A 55 19.03 12.94 -23.07
C HIS A 55 18.95 11.77 -24.07
N GLN A 56 19.14 10.53 -23.61
CA GLN A 56 19.02 9.33 -24.45
C GLN A 56 17.57 9.01 -24.86
N LEU A 57 16.59 9.57 -24.16
CA LEU A 57 15.17 9.39 -24.48
C LEU A 57 14.71 10.33 -25.60
N PHE A 58 15.51 11.32 -25.97
CA PHE A 58 15.15 12.36 -26.93
C PHE A 58 16.21 12.48 -28.03
N PRO A 59 16.35 11.45 -28.90
CA PRO A 59 17.34 11.50 -29.97
C PRO A 59 17.01 12.63 -30.95
N GLY A 60 18.04 13.45 -31.28
CA GLY A 60 17.88 14.60 -32.16
C GLY A 60 17.47 15.92 -31.49
N MET A 61 17.12 15.89 -30.20
CA MET A 61 16.78 17.09 -29.43
C MET A 61 17.82 17.36 -28.35
N HIS A 62 17.95 18.63 -27.97
CA HIS A 62 18.78 19.04 -26.85
C HIS A 62 17.93 19.19 -25.58
N VAL A 63 18.29 18.45 -24.53
CA VAL A 63 17.64 18.57 -23.23
C VAL A 63 18.22 19.78 -22.50
N THR A 64 17.39 20.81 -22.28
CA THR A 64 17.80 22.05 -21.60
C THR A 64 17.48 22.03 -20.11
N GLY A 65 16.55 21.15 -19.67
CA GLY A 65 16.21 20.98 -18.26
C GLY A 65 15.52 19.66 -17.98
N CYS A 66 15.68 19.16 -16.76
CA CYS A 66 15.05 17.93 -16.29
C CYS A 66 14.71 18.08 -14.80
N TYR A 67 13.44 18.23 -14.47
CA TYR A 67 12.96 18.57 -13.15
C TYR A 67 12.07 17.48 -12.60
N GLN A 68 12.40 17.00 -11.41
CA GLN A 68 11.59 15.99 -10.75
C GLN A 68 10.33 16.62 -10.16
N PHE A 69 9.19 15.97 -10.34
CA PHE A 69 7.95 16.33 -9.67
C PHE A 69 7.14 15.10 -9.31
N ARG A 70 6.20 15.27 -8.38
CA ARG A 70 5.23 14.28 -7.98
C ARG A 70 3.89 14.93 -7.74
N VAL A 71 2.84 14.31 -8.25
CA VAL A 71 1.45 14.66 -7.94
C VAL A 71 0.89 13.62 -6.97
N THR A 72 0.29 14.08 -5.89
CA THR A 72 -0.53 13.25 -5.02
C THR A 72 -1.99 13.43 -5.41
N ARG A 73 -2.69 12.33 -5.57
CA ARG A 73 -4.11 12.31 -5.92
C ARG A 73 -4.96 11.88 -4.73
N ASN A 74 -6.17 12.38 -4.68
CA ASN A 74 -7.16 11.88 -3.73
C ASN A 74 -7.41 10.39 -4.00
N SER A 75 -7.38 9.60 -2.94
CA SER A 75 -7.60 8.15 -3.01
C SER A 75 -8.93 7.74 -2.37
N ASN A 76 -9.81 8.68 -2.07
CA ASN A 76 -11.13 8.36 -1.56
C ASN A 76 -11.97 7.73 -2.68
N LEU A 77 -12.72 6.70 -2.33
CA LEU A 77 -13.75 6.15 -3.19
C LEU A 77 -15.06 6.88 -2.86
N PHE A 78 -15.63 7.51 -3.87
CA PHE A 78 -16.92 8.21 -3.72
C PHE A 78 -18.01 7.30 -4.29
N VAL A 79 -18.64 6.52 -3.41
CA VAL A 79 -19.84 5.76 -3.71
C VAL A 79 -20.95 6.35 -2.87
N ASP A 80 -22.01 6.80 -3.51
CA ASP A 80 -23.22 7.18 -2.81
C ASP A 80 -23.99 5.91 -2.44
N GLU A 81 -24.00 5.60 -1.16
CA GLU A 81 -24.61 4.36 -0.64
C GLU A 81 -26.13 4.37 -0.78
N GLU A 82 -26.75 5.57 -0.87
CA GLU A 82 -28.19 5.72 -1.00
C GLU A 82 -28.68 5.41 -2.43
N ASP A 83 -27.81 5.57 -3.42
CA ASP A 83 -28.14 5.41 -4.85
C ASP A 83 -27.68 4.05 -5.43
N VAL A 84 -27.15 3.12 -4.61
CA VAL A 84 -26.52 1.89 -5.10
C VAL A 84 -27.20 0.65 -4.50
N ASP A 85 -27.77 -0.20 -5.35
CA ASP A 85 -28.40 -1.47 -4.94
C ASP A 85 -27.37 -2.52 -4.46
N ASP A 86 -26.11 -2.45 -4.95
CA ASP A 86 -25.03 -3.37 -4.62
C ASP A 86 -23.72 -2.59 -4.39
N LEU A 87 -23.45 -2.28 -3.12
CA LEU A 87 -22.27 -1.54 -2.70
C LEU A 87 -20.95 -2.23 -3.13
N ARG A 88 -20.90 -3.55 -3.10
CA ARG A 88 -19.72 -4.30 -3.49
C ARG A 88 -19.36 -4.05 -4.97
N ARG A 89 -20.32 -4.22 -5.88
CA ARG A 89 -20.11 -3.98 -7.32
C ARG A 89 -19.75 -2.54 -7.63
N ALA A 90 -20.36 -1.59 -6.92
CA ALA A 90 -20.04 -0.19 -7.09
C ALA A 90 -18.59 0.11 -6.69
N LEU A 91 -18.11 -0.44 -5.57
CA LEU A 91 -16.73 -0.30 -5.12
C LEU A 91 -15.73 -0.97 -6.08
N GLU A 92 -16.02 -2.18 -6.57
CA GLU A 92 -15.20 -2.86 -7.58
C GLU A 92 -14.99 -2.00 -8.83
N GLY A 93 -16.05 -1.36 -9.31
CA GLY A 93 -16.00 -0.45 -10.46
C GLY A 93 -15.11 0.77 -10.21
N GLN A 94 -15.08 1.28 -8.98
CA GLN A 94 -14.30 2.48 -8.63
C GLN A 94 -12.84 2.20 -8.20
N LEU A 95 -12.49 0.99 -7.82
CA LEU A 95 -11.11 0.66 -7.41
C LEU A 95 -10.04 1.05 -8.45
N PRO A 96 -10.23 0.80 -9.77
CA PRO A 96 -9.29 1.26 -10.80
C PRO A 96 -9.22 2.77 -10.92
N GLU A 97 -10.35 3.48 -10.71
CA GLU A 97 -10.46 4.94 -10.82
C GLU A 97 -9.70 5.68 -9.71
N ARG A 98 -9.41 5.03 -8.60
CA ARG A 98 -8.60 5.57 -7.51
C ARG A 98 -7.26 6.13 -7.98
N ARG A 99 -6.71 5.62 -9.09
CA ARG A 99 -5.47 6.12 -9.70
C ARG A 99 -5.65 7.45 -10.42
N PHE A 100 -6.88 7.83 -10.71
CA PHE A 100 -7.28 9.01 -11.49
C PHE A 100 -8.08 10.02 -10.67
N GLY A 101 -8.11 9.85 -9.33
CA GLY A 101 -8.73 10.82 -8.44
C GLY A 101 -8.10 12.21 -8.57
N ASP A 102 -8.82 13.24 -8.12
CA ASP A 102 -8.41 14.64 -8.20
C ASP A 102 -7.02 14.85 -7.61
N GLU A 103 -6.26 15.71 -8.25
CA GLU A 103 -4.96 16.14 -7.76
C GLU A 103 -5.15 17.02 -6.52
N VAL A 104 -4.37 16.75 -5.48
CA VAL A 104 -4.46 17.47 -4.20
C VAL A 104 -3.14 18.06 -3.72
N ARG A 105 -2.03 17.69 -4.36
CA ARG A 105 -0.70 18.17 -3.97
C ARG A 105 0.30 17.99 -5.10
N LEU A 106 1.12 19.01 -5.33
CA LEU A 106 2.26 18.99 -6.23
C LEU A 106 3.56 19.20 -5.43
N GLU A 107 4.47 18.26 -5.53
CA GLU A 107 5.83 18.38 -5.03
C GLU A 107 6.78 18.53 -6.23
N VAL A 108 7.62 19.56 -6.22
CA VAL A 108 8.58 19.81 -7.30
C VAL A 108 9.98 20.01 -6.72
N ALA A 109 11.01 19.65 -7.48
CA ALA A 109 12.39 19.97 -7.12
C ALA A 109 12.57 21.51 -7.05
N ASP A 110 13.32 21.99 -6.07
CA ASP A 110 13.51 23.41 -5.79
C ASP A 110 14.25 24.18 -6.91
N ASN A 111 14.97 23.44 -7.75
CA ASN A 111 15.63 23.99 -8.96
C ASN A 111 14.71 24.10 -10.18
N CYS A 112 13.43 23.72 -10.05
CA CYS A 112 12.45 23.86 -11.13
C CYS A 112 12.11 25.35 -11.33
N PRO A 113 12.23 25.89 -12.56
CA PRO A 113 11.90 27.28 -12.85
C PRO A 113 10.45 27.62 -12.50
N PRO A 114 10.16 28.86 -12.03
CA PRO A 114 8.84 29.26 -11.58
C PRO A 114 7.75 29.17 -12.67
N ASP A 115 8.09 29.42 -13.93
CA ASP A 115 7.20 29.31 -15.08
C ASP A 115 6.79 27.86 -15.34
N LEU A 116 7.71 26.91 -15.15
CA LEU A 116 7.42 25.47 -15.27
C LEU A 116 6.62 24.95 -14.06
N VAL A 117 6.87 25.48 -12.87
CA VAL A 117 6.04 25.19 -11.69
C VAL A 117 4.62 25.69 -11.91
N TYR A 118 4.46 26.91 -12.44
CA TYR A 118 3.17 27.48 -12.80
C TYR A 118 2.46 26.62 -13.86
N PHE A 119 3.17 26.21 -14.90
CA PHE A 119 2.64 25.31 -15.91
C PHE A 119 2.09 24.01 -15.31
N LEU A 120 2.87 23.32 -14.47
CA LEU A 120 2.42 22.10 -13.80
C LEU A 120 1.19 22.34 -12.91
N ARG A 121 1.19 23.44 -12.18
CA ARG A 121 0.05 23.83 -11.32
C ARG A 121 -1.24 23.97 -12.12
N GLU A 122 -1.19 24.69 -13.24
CA GLU A 122 -2.35 24.87 -14.13
C GLU A 122 -2.80 23.54 -14.77
N GLN A 123 -1.85 22.69 -15.19
CA GLN A 123 -2.18 21.39 -15.77
C GLN A 123 -2.87 20.45 -14.78
N PHE A 124 -2.57 20.57 -13.50
CA PHE A 124 -3.14 19.75 -12.43
C PHE A 124 -4.23 20.46 -11.63
N HIS A 125 -4.70 21.62 -12.07
CA HIS A 125 -5.77 22.41 -11.45
C HIS A 125 -5.54 22.64 -9.94
N LEU A 126 -4.30 22.94 -9.54
CA LEU A 126 -3.91 23.12 -8.15
C LEU A 126 -3.73 24.60 -7.78
N ASP A 127 -4.02 24.92 -6.52
CA ASP A 127 -3.74 26.23 -5.95
C ASP A 127 -2.25 26.37 -5.59
N ALA A 128 -1.77 27.62 -5.44
CA ALA A 128 -0.38 27.87 -5.03
C ALA A 128 -0.03 27.24 -3.64
N ARG A 129 -1.01 27.12 -2.76
CA ARG A 129 -0.88 26.50 -1.43
C ARG A 129 -0.66 25.00 -1.47
N ASP A 130 -0.99 24.35 -2.61
CA ASP A 130 -0.87 22.91 -2.80
C ASP A 130 0.47 22.51 -3.42
N VAL A 131 1.33 23.52 -3.71
CA VAL A 131 2.65 23.32 -4.31
C VAL A 131 3.74 23.39 -3.25
N TYR A 132 4.60 22.37 -3.22
CA TYR A 132 5.70 22.22 -2.28
C TYR A 132 7.02 22.06 -3.03
N GLN A 133 7.95 22.99 -2.82
CA GLN A 133 9.31 22.87 -3.32
C GLN A 133 10.14 21.98 -2.39
N CYS A 134 10.79 20.97 -2.97
CA CYS A 134 11.59 19.99 -2.25
C CYS A 134 13.08 20.21 -2.53
N HIS A 135 13.85 20.45 -1.49
CA HIS A 135 15.29 20.47 -1.57
C HIS A 135 15.82 19.03 -1.56
N GLY A 136 16.27 18.55 -2.70
CA GLY A 136 16.71 17.17 -2.88
C GLY A 136 15.68 16.28 -3.62
N PRO A 137 15.75 14.96 -3.46
CA PRO A 137 14.86 14.04 -4.18
C PRO A 137 13.40 14.25 -3.78
N VAL A 138 12.52 14.34 -4.77
CA VAL A 138 11.07 14.31 -4.53
C VAL A 138 10.65 12.90 -4.15
N ASN A 139 9.64 12.76 -3.28
CA ASN A 139 9.12 11.47 -2.82
C ASN A 139 10.08 10.67 -1.92
N LEU A 140 10.53 11.25 -0.84
CA LEU A 140 11.41 10.62 0.16
C LEU A 140 10.84 9.35 0.82
N HIS A 141 9.52 9.14 0.75
CA HIS A 141 8.88 7.92 1.25
C HIS A 141 9.54 6.63 0.70
N ARG A 142 10.13 6.69 -0.49
CA ARG A 142 10.82 5.54 -1.10
C ARG A 142 12.08 5.10 -0.35
N LEU A 143 12.63 5.96 0.52
CA LEU A 143 13.74 5.60 1.42
C LEU A 143 13.37 4.58 2.49
N MET A 144 12.08 4.35 2.73
CA MET A 144 11.62 3.28 3.63
C MET A 144 12.11 1.88 3.22
N ALA A 145 12.51 1.70 1.96
CA ALA A 145 13.10 0.44 1.50
C ALA A 145 14.57 0.24 1.97
N VAL A 146 15.27 1.31 2.34
CA VAL A 146 16.71 1.23 2.68
C VAL A 146 17.00 0.30 3.87
N PRO A 147 16.24 0.30 4.98
CA PRO A 147 16.47 -0.63 6.08
C PRO A 147 16.47 -2.10 5.69
N ASP A 148 15.68 -2.47 4.67
CA ASP A 148 15.58 -3.85 4.19
C ASP A 148 16.72 -4.23 3.22
N LEU A 149 17.37 -3.21 2.65
CA LEU A 149 18.49 -3.38 1.71
C LEU A 149 19.86 -3.47 2.39
N VAL A 150 19.92 -3.23 3.71
CA VAL A 150 21.18 -3.23 4.47
C VAL A 150 21.14 -4.25 5.62
N ASP A 151 22.22 -5.01 5.75
CA ASP A 151 22.41 -5.88 6.91
C ASP A 151 23.14 -5.11 8.03
N ARG A 152 22.37 -4.37 8.80
CA ARG A 152 22.84 -3.57 9.95
C ARG A 152 21.88 -3.77 11.14
N PRO A 153 21.92 -4.97 11.77
CA PRO A 153 21.06 -5.29 12.89
C PRO A 153 21.30 -4.37 14.11
N ASP A 154 22.49 -3.79 14.21
CA ASP A 154 22.87 -2.81 15.23
C ASP A 154 22.11 -1.47 15.11
N LEU A 155 21.55 -1.16 13.92
CA LEU A 155 20.75 0.03 13.65
C LEU A 155 19.22 -0.26 13.65
N LYS A 156 18.82 -1.48 13.93
CA LYS A 156 17.41 -1.88 13.93
C LYS A 156 16.98 -2.28 15.35
N PHE A 157 15.73 -1.97 15.68
CA PHE A 157 15.14 -2.54 16.88
C PHE A 157 15.05 -4.05 16.75
N GLN A 158 15.27 -4.75 17.85
CA GLN A 158 15.05 -6.20 17.88
C GLN A 158 13.58 -6.51 17.57
N PRO A 159 13.29 -7.53 16.75
CA PRO A 159 11.93 -7.93 16.49
C PRO A 159 11.19 -8.22 17.80
N PHE A 160 10.03 -7.63 17.95
CA PHE A 160 9.19 -7.90 19.11
C PHE A 160 8.54 -9.28 18.95
N THR A 161 8.69 -10.13 19.96
CA THR A 161 7.99 -11.42 20.02
C THR A 161 6.86 -11.33 21.04
N PRO A 162 5.59 -11.44 20.59
CA PRO A 162 4.46 -11.41 21.51
C PRO A 162 4.54 -12.52 22.56
N GLY A 163 4.27 -12.17 23.81
CA GLY A 163 4.24 -13.14 24.89
C GLY A 163 3.06 -14.10 24.77
N ILE A 164 3.20 -15.27 25.42
CA ILE A 164 2.06 -16.17 25.62
C ILE A 164 1.21 -15.63 26.78
N PRO A 165 -0.14 -15.69 26.69
CA PRO A 165 -0.99 -15.29 27.82
C PRO A 165 -0.64 -16.04 29.09
N THR A 166 -0.53 -15.31 30.20
CA THR A 166 -0.19 -15.88 31.53
C THR A 166 -1.37 -16.55 32.22
N THR A 167 -2.58 -16.35 31.73
CA THR A 167 -3.75 -17.10 32.18
C THR A 167 -3.55 -18.58 31.86
N PRO A 168 -3.95 -19.49 32.73
CA PRO A 168 -3.83 -20.90 32.44
C PRO A 168 -4.64 -21.18 31.16
N VAL A 169 -3.91 -21.20 30.03
CA VAL A 169 -4.46 -21.68 28.78
C VAL A 169 -4.33 -23.18 28.87
N PRO A 170 -5.39 -23.93 29.07
CA PRO A 170 -5.33 -25.37 29.00
C PRO A 170 -4.91 -25.72 27.58
N SER A 171 -4.03 -26.62 27.48
CA SER A 171 -3.30 -26.92 26.26
C SER A 171 -4.13 -27.47 25.10
N GLU A 172 -5.42 -27.77 25.28
CA GLU A 172 -6.15 -28.54 24.28
C GLU A 172 -7.60 -28.08 23.99
N ASP A 173 -8.33 -27.45 24.90
CA ASP A 173 -9.74 -27.06 24.70
C ASP A 173 -10.03 -25.62 25.17
N TRP A 174 -10.23 -24.72 24.21
CA TRP A 174 -10.57 -23.32 24.49
C TRP A 174 -11.96 -23.15 25.09
N PHE A 175 -12.91 -24.03 24.76
CA PHE A 175 -14.27 -23.97 25.35
C PHE A 175 -14.25 -24.32 26.82
N ASP A 176 -13.45 -25.30 27.22
CA ASP A 176 -13.29 -25.63 28.64
C ASP A 176 -12.56 -24.53 29.40
N ALA A 177 -11.56 -23.90 28.77
CA ALA A 177 -10.88 -22.76 29.39
C ALA A 177 -11.84 -21.59 29.65
N ILE A 178 -12.67 -21.25 28.67
CA ILE A 178 -13.63 -20.14 28.77
C ILE A 178 -14.73 -20.44 29.80
N ARG A 179 -15.15 -21.72 29.95
CA ARG A 179 -16.10 -22.12 31.02
C ARG A 179 -15.52 -21.94 32.41
N GLN A 180 -14.20 -22.00 32.59
CA GLN A 180 -13.55 -21.79 33.88
C GLN A 180 -13.41 -20.32 34.26
N GLY A 181 -13.44 -19.40 33.28
CA GLY A 181 -13.39 -17.96 33.49
C GLY A 181 -13.05 -17.18 32.22
N ASP A 182 -13.21 -15.89 32.30
CA ASP A 182 -12.92 -14.98 31.20
C ASP A 182 -11.43 -14.95 30.86
N ILE A 183 -11.10 -14.91 29.59
CA ILE A 183 -9.72 -14.83 29.09
C ILE A 183 -9.54 -13.47 28.42
N LEU A 184 -8.74 -12.60 29.04
CA LEU A 184 -8.38 -11.29 28.51
C LEU A 184 -7.03 -11.38 27.77
N LEU A 185 -7.01 -10.91 26.52
CA LEU A 185 -5.81 -10.83 25.70
C LEU A 185 -5.47 -9.37 25.41
N HIS A 186 -4.20 -9.03 25.54
CA HIS A 186 -3.67 -7.67 25.29
C HIS A 186 -2.79 -7.66 24.04
N HIS A 187 -3.40 -7.40 22.88
CA HIS A 187 -2.67 -7.30 21.63
C HIS A 187 -2.05 -5.89 21.45
N PRO A 188 -0.89 -5.77 20.80
CA PRO A 188 -0.05 -6.81 20.16
C PRO A 188 0.96 -7.46 21.13
N TYR A 189 0.92 -7.14 22.42
CA TYR A 189 1.92 -7.61 23.39
C TYR A 189 1.77 -9.10 23.75
N GLN A 190 0.55 -9.60 23.66
CA GLN A 190 0.28 -11.05 23.71
C GLN A 190 -0.05 -11.58 22.32
N SER A 191 0.29 -12.84 22.10
CA SER A 191 0.08 -13.52 20.82
C SER A 191 -1.40 -13.56 20.43
N PHE A 192 -1.67 -13.41 19.15
CA PHE A 192 -3.00 -13.58 18.57
C PHE A 192 -3.34 -15.06 18.27
N ALA A 193 -2.36 -15.95 18.40
CA ALA A 193 -2.56 -17.38 18.16
C ALA A 193 -3.73 -18.00 18.95
N PRO A 194 -3.99 -17.64 20.23
CA PRO A 194 -5.16 -18.09 20.97
C PRO A 194 -6.50 -17.81 20.26
N VAL A 195 -6.67 -16.62 19.67
CA VAL A 195 -7.89 -16.26 18.96
C VAL A 195 -8.07 -17.11 17.71
N THR A 196 -6.99 -17.28 16.96
CA THR A 196 -7.00 -18.11 15.75
C THR A 196 -7.29 -19.57 16.07
N GLU A 197 -6.69 -20.10 17.12
CA GLU A 197 -6.91 -21.49 17.56
C GLU A 197 -8.33 -21.72 18.11
N PHE A 198 -8.87 -20.77 18.90
CA PHE A 198 -10.26 -20.81 19.33
C PHE A 198 -11.22 -20.89 18.15
N LEU A 199 -11.00 -20.08 17.13
CA LEU A 199 -11.83 -20.09 15.94
C LEU A 199 -11.70 -21.38 15.13
N ARG A 200 -10.48 -21.93 15.05
CA ARG A 200 -10.23 -23.23 14.41
C ARG A 200 -10.94 -24.36 15.15
N GLN A 201 -10.93 -24.37 16.48
CA GLN A 201 -11.70 -25.33 17.29
C GLN A 201 -13.17 -25.14 17.09
N ALA A 202 -13.68 -23.91 17.11
CA ALA A 202 -15.10 -23.62 16.83
C ALA A 202 -15.55 -24.12 15.46
N ALA A 203 -14.69 -24.04 14.46
CA ALA A 203 -15.00 -24.53 13.11
C ALA A 203 -15.19 -26.06 13.05
N THR A 204 -14.50 -26.81 13.91
CA THR A 204 -14.50 -28.29 13.91
C THR A 204 -15.32 -28.93 15.01
N ASP A 205 -15.61 -28.23 16.13
CA ASP A 205 -16.36 -28.79 17.27
C ASP A 205 -17.82 -29.05 16.86
N PRO A 206 -18.33 -30.28 16.96
CA PRO A 206 -19.71 -30.62 16.60
C PRO A 206 -20.78 -29.94 17.47
N HIS A 207 -20.42 -29.44 18.67
CA HIS A 207 -21.32 -28.74 19.56
C HIS A 207 -21.50 -27.26 19.22
N VAL A 208 -20.64 -26.70 18.37
CA VAL A 208 -20.78 -25.33 17.87
C VAL A 208 -21.73 -25.33 16.68
N LEU A 209 -22.85 -24.67 16.83
CA LEU A 209 -23.92 -24.61 15.81
C LEU A 209 -23.76 -23.42 14.88
N THR A 210 -23.34 -22.28 15.43
CA THR A 210 -23.24 -21.02 14.69
C THR A 210 -22.01 -20.21 15.10
N ILE A 211 -21.43 -19.49 14.12
CA ILE A 211 -20.33 -18.54 14.33
C ILE A 211 -20.78 -17.19 13.78
N LYS A 212 -20.67 -16.12 14.60
CA LYS A 212 -20.93 -14.74 14.18
C LYS A 212 -19.66 -13.92 14.37
N GLN A 213 -19.15 -13.36 13.28
CA GLN A 213 -17.84 -12.68 13.25
C GLN A 213 -17.94 -11.34 12.53
N THR A 214 -17.29 -10.32 13.08
CA THR A 214 -17.05 -9.05 12.37
C THR A 214 -15.63 -8.98 11.88
N LEU A 215 -15.41 -8.51 10.64
CA LEU A 215 -14.11 -8.34 10.02
C LEU A 215 -13.95 -6.92 9.52
N TYR A 216 -12.85 -6.27 9.90
CA TYR A 216 -12.53 -4.92 9.44
C TYR A 216 -11.28 -4.91 8.54
N ARG A 217 -10.14 -5.42 9.04
CA ARG A 217 -8.86 -5.55 8.33
C ARG A 217 -8.25 -6.89 8.65
N THR A 218 -8.23 -7.80 7.70
CA THR A 218 -7.74 -9.16 7.90
C THR A 218 -6.53 -9.50 7.02
N GLY A 219 -6.18 -8.59 6.10
CA GLY A 219 -5.14 -8.83 5.09
C GLY A 219 -5.57 -9.84 4.02
N ALA A 220 -4.70 -10.09 3.07
CA ALA A 220 -4.99 -10.97 1.93
C ALA A 220 -4.90 -12.47 2.28
N ASP A 221 -4.18 -12.84 3.35
CA ASP A 221 -4.02 -14.22 3.81
C ASP A 221 -4.44 -14.31 5.29
N SER A 222 -5.68 -14.70 5.52
CA SER A 222 -6.28 -14.71 6.85
C SER A 222 -6.68 -16.10 7.30
N ALA A 223 -6.00 -16.63 8.33
CA ALA A 223 -6.36 -17.89 8.98
C ALA A 223 -7.77 -17.83 9.61
N ILE A 224 -8.23 -16.63 10.02
CA ILE A 224 -9.59 -16.42 10.53
C ILE A 224 -10.60 -16.72 9.42
N VAL A 225 -10.46 -16.08 8.25
CA VAL A 225 -11.40 -16.29 7.15
C VAL A 225 -11.38 -17.74 6.67
N GLN A 226 -10.20 -18.38 6.65
CA GLN A 226 -10.13 -19.81 6.31
C GLN A 226 -10.92 -20.66 7.29
N SER A 227 -10.81 -20.41 8.60
CA SER A 227 -11.59 -21.14 9.62
C SER A 227 -13.11 -20.92 9.46
N LEU A 228 -13.56 -19.72 9.07
CA LEU A 228 -14.97 -19.44 8.80
C LEU A 228 -15.47 -20.18 7.56
N VAL A 229 -14.69 -20.21 6.49
CA VAL A 229 -15.00 -21.00 5.27
C VAL A 229 -15.09 -22.49 5.58
N ASP A 230 -14.17 -23.02 6.40
CA ASP A 230 -14.16 -24.43 6.78
C ASP A 230 -15.36 -24.77 7.67
N ALA A 231 -15.77 -23.86 8.57
CA ALA A 231 -16.97 -24.02 9.38
C ALA A 231 -18.23 -24.07 8.53
N ALA A 232 -18.38 -23.15 7.56
CA ALA A 232 -19.54 -23.13 6.65
C ALA A 232 -19.60 -24.43 5.80
N ARG A 233 -18.48 -24.86 5.25
CA ARG A 233 -18.38 -26.16 4.51
C ARG A 233 -18.69 -27.35 5.40
N GLY A 234 -18.38 -27.26 6.70
CA GLY A 234 -18.73 -28.26 7.71
C GLY A 234 -20.21 -28.26 8.10
N GLY A 235 -21.04 -27.40 7.49
CA GLY A 235 -22.48 -27.33 7.73
C GLY A 235 -22.88 -26.47 8.94
N LYS A 236 -21.98 -25.64 9.46
CA LYS A 236 -22.32 -24.68 10.52
C LYS A 236 -22.95 -23.41 9.92
N GLU A 237 -23.83 -22.78 10.69
CA GLU A 237 -24.34 -21.47 10.35
C GLU A 237 -23.24 -20.40 10.61
N VAL A 238 -22.79 -19.71 9.56
CA VAL A 238 -21.74 -18.69 9.67
C VAL A 238 -22.27 -17.35 9.18
N THR A 239 -22.27 -16.35 10.08
CA THR A 239 -22.63 -14.98 9.73
C THR A 239 -21.40 -14.09 9.86
N VAL A 240 -20.99 -13.44 8.77
CA VAL A 240 -19.83 -12.54 8.76
C VAL A 240 -20.27 -11.14 8.35
N VAL A 241 -19.91 -10.14 9.15
CA VAL A 241 -20.07 -8.72 8.80
C VAL A 241 -18.70 -8.17 8.41
N ILE A 242 -18.57 -7.70 7.17
CA ILE A 242 -17.32 -7.19 6.60
C ILE A 242 -17.46 -5.71 6.29
N GLU A 243 -16.49 -4.89 6.74
CA GLU A 243 -16.39 -3.48 6.36
C GLU A 243 -15.75 -3.35 4.97
N LEU A 244 -16.56 -3.16 3.93
CA LEU A 244 -16.09 -3.07 2.55
C LEU A 244 -15.26 -1.80 2.28
N ARG A 245 -15.50 -0.72 3.02
CA ARG A 245 -14.79 0.56 2.89
C ARG A 245 -13.61 0.71 3.85
N ALA A 246 -13.09 -0.39 4.40
CA ALA A 246 -11.87 -0.36 5.19
C ALA A 246 -10.70 0.17 4.31
N ARG A 247 -10.33 1.43 4.52
CA ARG A 247 -9.41 2.17 3.64
C ARG A 247 -8.11 1.40 3.40
N PHE A 248 -7.76 1.21 2.13
CA PHE A 248 -6.63 0.44 1.58
C PHE A 248 -6.78 -1.10 1.62
N ASP A 249 -7.81 -1.62 2.31
CA ASP A 249 -8.11 -3.06 2.35
C ASP A 249 -9.41 -3.40 1.60
N GLU A 250 -9.98 -2.45 0.84
CA GLU A 250 -11.25 -2.62 0.15
C GLU A 250 -11.21 -3.81 -0.80
N GLU A 251 -10.17 -3.93 -1.63
CA GLU A 251 -10.00 -5.05 -2.57
C GLU A 251 -9.90 -6.39 -1.84
N ALA A 252 -9.15 -6.46 -0.75
CA ALA A 252 -9.03 -7.68 0.06
C ALA A 252 -10.37 -8.07 0.70
N ASN A 253 -11.09 -7.09 1.25
CA ASN A 253 -12.38 -7.33 1.91
C ASN A 253 -13.48 -7.72 0.92
N ILE A 254 -13.49 -7.13 -0.27
CA ILE A 254 -14.39 -7.54 -1.36
C ILE A 254 -14.14 -9.01 -1.75
N ASN A 255 -12.88 -9.38 -1.99
CA ASN A 255 -12.50 -10.76 -2.33
C ASN A 255 -12.89 -11.76 -1.23
N TRP A 256 -12.80 -11.36 0.06
CA TRP A 256 -13.23 -12.20 1.18
C TRP A 256 -14.75 -12.34 1.25
N ALA A 257 -15.49 -11.26 0.98
CA ALA A 257 -16.95 -11.31 0.92
C ALA A 257 -17.41 -12.30 -0.14
N GLU A 258 -16.89 -12.22 -1.37
CA GLU A 258 -17.18 -13.15 -2.45
C GLU A 258 -16.87 -14.62 -2.07
N ARG A 259 -15.71 -14.83 -1.45
CA ARG A 259 -15.29 -16.18 -1.07
C ARG A 259 -16.18 -16.78 0.03
N LEU A 260 -16.67 -15.97 0.96
CA LEU A 260 -17.59 -16.39 2.01
C LEU A 260 -18.98 -16.64 1.44
N GLU A 261 -19.52 -15.75 0.60
CA GLU A 261 -20.79 -15.95 -0.10
C GLU A 261 -20.82 -17.22 -0.95
N ALA A 262 -19.69 -17.58 -1.60
CA ALA A 262 -19.59 -18.76 -2.43
C ALA A 262 -19.71 -20.09 -1.66
N VAL A 263 -19.59 -20.09 -0.35
CA VAL A 263 -19.68 -21.29 0.49
C VAL A 263 -20.94 -21.35 1.36
N GLY A 264 -21.84 -20.33 1.27
CA GLY A 264 -23.14 -20.25 1.92
C GLY A 264 -23.14 -19.32 3.12
#